data_d2c7e8663ea7bd51ee391d6875316acf
#
_entry.id   d2c7e8663ea7bd51ee391d6875316acf
#
_cell.length_a   1.000
_cell.length_b   1.000
_cell.length_c   1.000
_cell.angle_alpha   90.00
_cell.angle_beta   90.00
_cell.angle_gamma   90.00
#
_symmetry.space_group_name_H-M   'P 1'
#
loop_
_entity.id
_entity.type
_entity.pdbx_description
1 polymer ?
#
loop_
_entity_poly.entity_id
_entity_poly.type
_entity_poly.pdbx_seq_one_letter_code
_entity_poly.pdbx_strand_id
1 'polypeptide(L)'
;MTASSTPAAGKGSGVRPGHSGLTAQRPASTVQRVLAQGRYETLTMLRNGEQLVLAIVLPLMALFALRFTPLLDDLQGARVDIAVPGVLALCTMSTAFTGQGISTGFDRRYGVLRFLSTTPLGRGGLIAGKILAVLSVLAIQAVVISVVGLFLGWQPNGVGLLLAIPLLILGAAAFTALGLLVAGTVRPEATLALTNLLWILLGALGGVVVPPGRLPGLIGEVAPFLPSGALGDALRAALLHGTVDVAAVVILVLWAGVAGVLAVKWFKWN
;
A
#
# COMPACT_ATOMS: atom_id res chain seq x y z
N MET A 1 36.51 -57.38 61.43
CA MET A 1 37.17 -56.16 61.88
C MET A 1 37.18 -55.16 60.74
N THR A 2 36.20 -54.32 60.74
CA THR A 2 35.99 -53.32 59.69
C THR A 2 35.68 -51.99 60.35
N ALA A 3 36.60 -51.05 60.22
CA ALA A 3 36.45 -49.70 60.73
C ALA A 3 35.58 -48.84 59.82
N SER A 4 34.53 -48.31 60.39
CA SER A 4 33.67 -47.33 59.82
C SER A 4 34.32 -45.94 59.89
N SER A 5 34.54 -45.29 58.78
CA SER A 5 34.91 -43.86 58.70
C SER A 5 33.77 -43.05 58.14
N THR A 6 33.16 -42.23 58.95
CA THR A 6 32.14 -41.20 58.62
C THR A 6 32.80 -40.00 57.95
N PRO A 7 32.33 -39.50 56.79
CA PRO A 7 32.81 -38.22 56.27
C PRO A 7 32.04 -37.06 56.85
N ALA A 8 32.77 -35.98 57.16
CA ALA A 8 32.27 -34.73 57.72
C ALA A 8 31.32 -33.95 56.77
N ALA A 9 30.30 -33.35 57.37
CA ALA A 9 29.35 -32.45 56.70
C ALA A 9 30.03 -31.17 56.23
N GLY A 10 30.14 -31.01 54.89
CA GLY A 10 30.55 -29.76 54.26
C GLY A 10 29.42 -28.72 54.38
N LYS A 11 29.74 -27.58 54.96
CA LYS A 11 28.87 -26.38 54.98
C LYS A 11 28.65 -25.89 53.56
N GLY A 12 27.45 -26.12 53.04
CA GLY A 12 26.98 -25.53 51.78
C GLY A 12 26.85 -24.01 51.95
N SER A 13 27.72 -23.25 51.28
CA SER A 13 27.58 -21.82 51.09
C SER A 13 26.36 -21.60 50.19
N GLY A 14 25.25 -21.13 50.78
CA GLY A 14 24.05 -20.76 50.05
C GLY A 14 24.34 -19.57 49.13
N VAL A 15 24.61 -19.86 47.87
CA VAL A 15 24.53 -18.87 46.79
C VAL A 15 23.05 -18.51 46.65
N ARG A 16 22.65 -17.40 47.23
CA ARG A 16 21.33 -16.80 46.94
C ARG A 16 21.31 -16.43 45.46
N PRO A 17 20.38 -16.97 44.63
CA PRO A 17 20.22 -16.46 43.30
C PRO A 17 19.79 -15.01 43.43
N GLY A 18 20.66 -14.10 43.02
CA GLY A 18 20.31 -12.70 42.86
C GLY A 18 19.15 -12.62 41.87
N HIS A 19 17.97 -12.36 42.39
CA HIS A 19 16.87 -11.87 41.57
C HIS A 19 17.31 -10.50 41.08
N SER A 20 18.10 -10.50 39.99
CA SER A 20 18.23 -9.32 39.13
C SER A 20 16.83 -8.90 38.77
N GLY A 21 16.37 -7.79 39.34
CA GLY A 21 15.03 -7.24 39.11
C GLY A 21 14.81 -7.08 37.64
N LEU A 22 14.11 -8.06 37.05
CA LEU A 22 13.49 -7.86 35.79
C LEU A 22 12.46 -6.75 36.04
N THR A 23 12.86 -5.51 35.79
CA THR A 23 11.93 -4.39 35.71
C THR A 23 10.87 -4.84 34.72
N ALA A 24 9.68 -5.11 35.22
CA ALA A 24 8.55 -5.48 34.39
C ALA A 24 8.36 -4.35 33.35
N GLN A 25 8.92 -4.56 32.17
CA GLN A 25 8.78 -3.61 31.09
C GLN A 25 7.28 -3.52 30.76
N ARG A 26 6.72 -2.35 30.95
CA ARG A 26 5.31 -2.10 30.60
C ARG A 26 5.12 -2.51 29.14
N PRO A 27 4.10 -3.31 28.82
CA PRO A 27 3.84 -3.67 27.44
C PRO A 27 3.65 -2.42 26.59
N ALA A 28 4.29 -2.38 25.42
CA ALA A 28 4.21 -1.25 24.49
C ALA A 28 2.74 -0.92 24.17
N SER A 29 2.41 0.36 24.07
CA SER A 29 1.05 0.80 23.73
C SER A 29 0.66 0.29 22.33
N THR A 30 -0.65 0.19 22.06
CA THR A 30 -1.16 -0.24 20.73
C THR A 30 -0.60 0.62 19.61
N VAL A 31 -0.51 1.94 19.84
CA VAL A 31 0.06 2.88 18.85
C VAL A 31 1.52 2.57 18.58
N GLN A 32 2.34 2.34 19.61
CA GLN A 32 3.75 1.99 19.44
C GLN A 32 3.93 0.67 18.66
N ARG A 33 3.07 -0.32 18.90
CA ARG A 33 3.09 -1.59 18.18
C ARG A 33 2.73 -1.42 16.71
N VAL A 34 1.69 -0.63 16.40
CA VAL A 34 1.28 -0.31 15.02
C VAL A 34 2.38 0.46 14.29
N LEU A 35 2.97 1.47 14.93
CA LEU A 35 4.08 2.24 14.33
C LEU A 35 5.32 1.37 14.08
N ALA A 36 5.65 0.48 15.01
CA ALA A 36 6.76 -0.46 14.84
C ALA A 36 6.50 -1.42 13.67
N GLN A 37 5.28 -1.96 13.56
CA GLN A 37 4.87 -2.80 12.43
C GLN A 37 4.90 -2.04 11.12
N GLY A 38 4.32 -0.83 11.06
CA GLY A 38 4.34 0.01 9.87
C GLY A 38 5.76 0.36 9.42
N ARG A 39 6.64 0.71 10.37
CA ARG A 39 8.05 0.94 10.06
C ARG A 39 8.74 -0.32 9.53
N TYR A 40 8.51 -1.47 10.13
CA TYR A 40 9.06 -2.74 9.66
C TYR A 40 8.62 -3.04 8.23
N GLU A 41 7.33 -2.97 7.95
CA GLU A 41 6.75 -3.20 6.62
C GLU A 41 7.30 -2.20 5.60
N THR A 42 7.34 -0.90 5.94
CA THR A 42 7.91 0.14 5.07
C THR A 42 9.37 -0.15 4.73
N LEU A 43 10.19 -0.46 5.75
CA LEU A 43 11.60 -0.77 5.52
C LEU A 43 11.80 -2.05 4.72
N THR A 44 10.93 -3.05 4.89
CA THR A 44 10.95 -4.29 4.09
C THR A 44 10.66 -3.98 2.63
N MET A 45 9.66 -3.14 2.34
CA MET A 45 9.35 -2.70 0.98
C MET A 45 10.50 -1.89 0.35
N LEU A 46 11.06 -0.93 1.10
CA LEU A 46 12.15 -0.07 0.61
C LEU A 46 13.50 -0.79 0.48
N ARG A 47 13.71 -1.88 1.22
CA ARG A 47 14.93 -2.71 1.12
C ARG A 47 14.87 -3.77 0.03
N ASN A 48 13.69 -4.05 -0.48
CA ASN A 48 13.51 -4.94 -1.61
C ASN A 48 13.81 -4.15 -2.92
N GLY A 49 15.04 -4.29 -3.44
CA GLY A 49 15.49 -3.55 -4.60
C GLY A 49 14.62 -3.79 -5.85
N GLU A 50 14.14 -5.00 -6.08
CA GLU A 50 13.23 -5.32 -7.17
C GLU A 50 11.91 -4.56 -7.03
N GLN A 51 11.32 -4.59 -5.84
CA GLN A 51 10.06 -3.90 -5.55
C GLN A 51 10.21 -2.38 -5.64
N LEU A 52 11.36 -1.85 -5.21
CA LEU A 52 11.65 -0.42 -5.28
C LEU A 52 11.84 0.06 -6.73
N VAL A 53 12.52 -0.73 -7.58
CA VAL A 53 12.62 -0.45 -9.00
C VAL A 53 11.23 -0.42 -9.65
N LEU A 54 10.41 -1.43 -9.41
CA LEU A 54 9.04 -1.47 -9.93
C LEU A 54 8.18 -0.31 -9.42
N ALA A 55 8.33 0.05 -8.15
CA ALA A 55 7.53 1.08 -7.52
C ALA A 55 7.91 2.52 -7.94
N ILE A 56 9.15 2.77 -8.35
CA ILE A 56 9.64 4.11 -8.70
C ILE A 56 10.01 4.22 -10.18
N VAL A 57 10.79 3.28 -10.69
CA VAL A 57 11.32 3.38 -12.07
C VAL A 57 10.22 3.21 -13.10
N LEU A 58 9.29 2.25 -12.93
CA LEU A 58 8.19 2.07 -13.89
C LEU A 58 7.27 3.29 -13.97
N PRO A 59 6.80 3.90 -12.85
CA PRO A 59 6.04 5.15 -12.92
C PRO A 59 6.83 6.31 -13.56
N LEU A 60 8.11 6.43 -13.28
CA LEU A 60 8.96 7.44 -13.94
C LEU A 60 9.06 7.18 -15.43
N MET A 61 9.28 5.95 -15.87
CA MET A 61 9.26 5.58 -17.29
C MET A 61 7.93 5.90 -17.95
N ALA A 62 6.81 5.63 -17.26
CA ALA A 62 5.48 6.00 -17.74
C ALA A 62 5.34 7.52 -17.87
N LEU A 63 5.82 8.30 -16.89
CA LEU A 63 5.81 9.76 -16.95
C LEU A 63 6.62 10.29 -18.14
N PHE A 64 7.82 9.77 -18.34
CA PHE A 64 8.65 10.14 -19.50
C PHE A 64 8.01 9.72 -20.83
N ALA A 65 7.48 8.50 -20.90
CA ALA A 65 6.79 8.02 -22.11
C ALA A 65 5.62 8.95 -22.46
N LEU A 66 4.76 9.30 -21.50
CA LEU A 66 3.62 10.20 -21.71
C LEU A 66 4.06 11.62 -22.08
N ARG A 67 5.17 12.11 -21.56
CA ARG A 67 5.70 13.44 -21.86
C ARG A 67 6.21 13.54 -23.31
N PHE A 68 6.85 12.47 -23.81
CA PHE A 68 7.55 12.47 -25.09
C PHE A 68 6.78 11.79 -26.24
N THR A 69 5.67 11.12 -25.95
CA THR A 69 4.81 10.53 -26.98
C THR A 69 3.62 11.44 -27.31
N PRO A 70 3.08 11.37 -28.54
CA PRO A 70 1.90 12.18 -28.94
C PRO A 70 0.59 11.68 -28.36
N LEU A 71 0.61 10.74 -27.40
CA LEU A 71 -0.61 10.11 -26.86
C LEU A 71 -1.57 11.09 -26.18
N LEU A 72 -1.07 12.24 -25.73
CA LEU A 72 -1.85 13.26 -25.01
C LEU A 72 -1.97 14.60 -25.80
N ASP A 73 -1.61 14.64 -27.10
CA ASP A 73 -1.51 15.89 -27.87
C ASP A 73 -2.83 16.64 -28.07
N ASP A 74 -3.93 15.92 -28.16
CA ASP A 74 -5.23 16.55 -28.40
C ASP A 74 -5.95 16.95 -27.10
N LEU A 75 -5.32 16.84 -25.94
CA LEU A 75 -5.90 17.25 -24.65
C LEU A 75 -5.54 18.70 -24.34
N GLN A 76 -6.48 19.45 -23.79
CA GLN A 76 -6.22 20.82 -23.34
C GLN A 76 -5.19 20.83 -22.19
N GLY A 77 -4.12 21.58 -22.34
CA GLY A 77 -3.05 21.70 -21.37
C GLY A 77 -1.74 21.06 -21.81
N ALA A 78 -0.67 21.27 -21.02
CA ALA A 78 0.59 20.62 -21.30
C ALA A 78 0.49 19.11 -20.99
N ARG A 79 1.13 18.27 -21.84
CA ARG A 79 1.11 16.79 -21.65
C ARG A 79 1.49 16.36 -20.24
N VAL A 80 2.44 17.06 -19.61
CA VAL A 80 2.91 16.74 -18.27
C VAL A 80 1.85 17.02 -17.19
N ASP A 81 1.00 18.03 -17.41
CA ASP A 81 -0.06 18.38 -16.44
C ASP A 81 -1.12 17.27 -16.35
N ILE A 82 -1.35 16.56 -17.45
CA ILE A 82 -2.26 15.41 -17.51
C ILE A 82 -1.57 14.12 -17.07
N ALA A 83 -0.29 13.97 -17.42
CA ALA A 83 0.49 12.77 -17.14
C ALA A 83 0.77 12.58 -15.63
N VAL A 84 1.16 13.65 -14.92
CA VAL A 84 1.52 13.56 -13.49
C VAL A 84 0.36 13.01 -12.62
N PRO A 85 -0.88 13.54 -12.69
CA PRO A 85 -2.02 12.98 -11.96
C PRO A 85 -2.26 11.49 -12.28
N GLY A 86 -2.19 11.12 -13.55
CA GLY A 86 -2.36 9.73 -13.99
C GLY A 86 -1.27 8.81 -13.44
N VAL A 87 -0.02 9.25 -13.45
CA VAL A 87 1.10 8.49 -12.88
C VAL A 87 1.01 8.38 -11.37
N LEU A 88 0.55 9.41 -10.66
CA LEU A 88 0.27 9.35 -9.21
C LEU A 88 -0.84 8.32 -8.90
N ALA A 89 -1.89 8.28 -9.71
CA ALA A 89 -2.93 7.25 -9.59
C ALA A 89 -2.36 5.85 -9.87
N LEU A 90 -1.50 5.69 -10.87
CA LEU A 90 -0.82 4.45 -11.19
C LEU A 90 0.10 3.98 -10.04
N CYS A 91 0.86 4.89 -9.41
CA CYS A 91 1.65 4.62 -8.21
C CYS A 91 0.77 4.08 -7.07
N THR A 92 -0.38 4.74 -6.83
CA THR A 92 -1.32 4.34 -5.79
C THR A 92 -1.87 2.93 -6.06
N MET A 93 -2.31 2.66 -7.29
CA MET A 93 -2.79 1.35 -7.69
C MET A 93 -1.69 0.29 -7.56
N SER A 94 -0.48 0.56 -8.01
CA SER A 94 0.63 -0.41 -7.94
C SER A 94 1.01 -0.75 -6.51
N THR A 95 1.15 0.24 -5.64
CA THR A 95 1.61 0.04 -4.25
C THR A 95 0.49 -0.52 -3.37
N ALA A 96 -0.71 0.05 -3.45
CA ALA A 96 -1.82 -0.30 -2.58
C ALA A 96 -2.53 -1.59 -3.01
N PHE A 97 -2.68 -1.84 -4.31
CA PHE A 97 -3.33 -3.06 -4.81
C PHE A 97 -2.33 -4.20 -5.01
N THR A 98 -1.39 -4.02 -5.94
CA THR A 98 -0.46 -5.10 -6.32
C THR A 98 0.53 -5.40 -5.20
N GLY A 99 1.16 -4.36 -4.65
CA GLY A 99 2.14 -4.52 -3.57
C GLY A 99 1.53 -5.21 -2.34
N GLN A 100 0.38 -4.76 -1.86
CA GLN A 100 -0.29 -5.35 -0.70
C GLN A 100 -0.94 -6.70 -1.00
N GLY A 101 -1.54 -6.87 -2.18
CA GLY A 101 -2.13 -8.13 -2.60
C GLY A 101 -1.09 -9.26 -2.65
N ILE A 102 0.03 -9.02 -3.31
CA ILE A 102 1.11 -9.99 -3.45
C ILE A 102 1.78 -10.27 -2.10
N SER A 103 2.17 -9.23 -1.36
CA SER A 103 2.79 -9.37 -0.04
C SER A 103 1.90 -10.18 0.91
N THR A 104 0.61 -9.86 0.97
CA THR A 104 -0.34 -10.58 1.83
C THR A 104 -0.57 -12.02 1.36
N GLY A 105 -0.55 -12.28 0.05
CA GLY A 105 -0.59 -13.63 -0.50
C GLY A 105 0.60 -14.48 -0.05
N PHE A 106 1.80 -13.92 -0.07
CA PHE A 106 3.01 -14.57 0.45
C PHE A 106 2.97 -14.74 1.97
N ASP A 107 2.52 -13.73 2.73
CA ASP A 107 2.34 -13.81 4.18
C ASP A 107 1.42 -14.99 4.57
N ARG A 108 0.36 -15.24 3.78
CA ARG A 108 -0.51 -16.42 3.94
C ARG A 108 0.22 -17.71 3.61
N ARG A 109 0.90 -17.77 2.47
CA ARG A 109 1.63 -18.97 2.02
C ARG A 109 2.64 -19.45 3.04
N TYR A 110 3.37 -18.52 3.66
CA TYR A 110 4.42 -18.82 4.64
C TYR A 110 3.95 -18.85 6.09
N GLY A 111 2.64 -18.73 6.35
CA GLY A 111 2.07 -18.80 7.69
C GLY A 111 2.38 -17.57 8.58
N VAL A 112 2.92 -16.49 8.00
CA VAL A 112 3.28 -15.26 8.73
C VAL A 112 2.05 -14.65 9.37
N LEU A 113 0.90 -14.62 8.67
CA LEU A 113 -0.35 -14.09 9.22
C LEU A 113 -0.83 -14.88 10.43
N ARG A 114 -0.69 -16.20 10.40
CA ARG A 114 -1.04 -17.08 11.51
C ARG A 114 -0.14 -16.81 12.74
N PHE A 115 1.15 -16.64 12.51
CA PHE A 115 2.09 -16.26 13.58
C PHE A 115 1.76 -14.89 14.16
N LEU A 116 1.53 -13.87 13.31
CA LEU A 116 1.22 -12.51 13.75
C LEU A 116 -0.12 -12.42 14.49
N SER A 117 -1.10 -13.31 14.18
CA SER A 117 -2.38 -13.35 14.88
C SER A 117 -2.26 -13.76 16.36
N THR A 118 -1.17 -14.44 16.75
CA THR A 118 -0.89 -14.83 18.15
C THR A 118 -0.12 -13.75 18.91
N THR A 119 0.36 -12.71 18.23
CA THR A 119 1.09 -11.61 18.86
C THR A 119 0.13 -10.59 19.50
N PRO A 120 0.58 -9.80 20.48
CA PRO A 120 -0.26 -8.76 21.09
C PRO A 120 -0.60 -7.61 20.13
N LEU A 121 -0.10 -7.61 18.89
CA LEU A 121 -0.46 -6.67 17.83
C LEU A 121 -1.91 -6.88 17.38
N GLY A 122 -2.33 -8.14 17.27
CA GLY A 122 -3.66 -8.51 16.79
C GLY A 122 -3.89 -8.19 15.29
N ARG A 123 -5.06 -8.62 14.79
CA ARG A 123 -5.43 -8.43 13.37
C ARG A 123 -5.55 -6.97 12.98
N GLY A 124 -6.17 -6.15 13.83
CA GLY A 124 -6.34 -4.71 13.58
C GLY A 124 -5.02 -3.96 13.53
N GLY A 125 -4.08 -4.29 14.41
CA GLY A 125 -2.75 -3.69 14.42
C GLY A 125 -1.94 -4.05 13.18
N LEU A 126 -2.05 -5.28 12.69
CA LEU A 126 -1.41 -5.70 11.44
C LEU A 126 -1.95 -4.92 10.24
N ILE A 127 -3.28 -4.82 10.09
CA ILE A 127 -3.90 -4.06 9.00
C ILE A 127 -3.48 -2.58 9.06
N ALA A 128 -3.52 -1.97 10.26
CA ALA A 128 -3.09 -0.60 10.46
C ALA A 128 -1.60 -0.39 10.10
N GLY A 129 -0.73 -1.34 10.46
CA GLY A 129 0.69 -1.33 10.07
C GLY A 129 0.87 -1.40 8.55
N LYS A 130 0.13 -2.26 7.86
CA LYS A 130 0.14 -2.36 6.38
C LYS A 130 -0.34 -1.07 5.71
N ILE A 131 -1.42 -0.47 6.20
CA ILE A 131 -1.90 0.83 5.70
C ILE A 131 -0.83 1.91 5.88
N LEU A 132 -0.19 1.98 7.05
CA LEU A 132 0.87 2.94 7.31
C LEU A 132 2.06 2.75 6.37
N ALA A 133 2.44 1.50 6.08
CA ALA A 133 3.50 1.19 5.11
C ALA A 133 3.13 1.65 3.69
N VAL A 134 1.91 1.36 3.23
CA VAL A 134 1.41 1.83 1.92
C VAL A 134 1.48 3.35 1.84
N LEU A 135 0.95 4.06 2.83
CA LEU A 135 0.94 5.53 2.85
C LEU A 135 2.36 6.11 2.88
N SER A 136 3.29 5.48 3.60
CA SER A 136 4.69 5.91 3.65
C SER A 136 5.39 5.77 2.29
N VAL A 137 5.20 4.65 1.60
CA VAL A 137 5.76 4.43 0.26
C VAL A 137 5.11 5.36 -0.76
N LEU A 138 3.78 5.54 -0.69
CA LEU A 138 3.06 6.48 -1.56
C LEU A 138 3.53 7.92 -1.37
N ALA A 139 3.79 8.35 -0.13
CA ALA A 139 4.32 9.68 0.13
C ALA A 139 5.68 9.89 -0.56
N ILE A 140 6.57 8.89 -0.49
CA ILE A 140 7.87 8.94 -1.19
C ILE A 140 7.65 9.01 -2.71
N GLN A 141 6.79 8.15 -3.27
CA GLN A 141 6.47 8.14 -4.69
C GLN A 141 5.87 9.47 -5.15
N ALA A 142 4.91 10.02 -4.38
CA ALA A 142 4.29 11.30 -4.69
C ALA A 142 5.32 12.44 -4.73
N VAL A 143 6.25 12.48 -3.77
CA VAL A 143 7.33 13.46 -3.77
C VAL A 143 8.23 13.29 -5.00
N VAL A 144 8.69 12.07 -5.29
CA VAL A 144 9.59 11.79 -6.42
C VAL A 144 8.92 12.17 -7.75
N ILE A 145 7.68 11.70 -7.99
CA ILE A 145 6.94 11.99 -9.22
C ILE A 145 6.65 13.49 -9.36
N SER A 146 6.26 14.16 -8.26
CA SER A 146 6.01 15.61 -8.28
C SER A 146 7.27 16.39 -8.56
N VAL A 147 8.40 16.07 -7.94
CA VAL A 147 9.69 16.74 -8.18
C VAL A 147 10.11 16.57 -9.64
N VAL A 148 10.08 15.34 -10.16
CA VAL A 148 10.41 15.09 -11.58
C VAL A 148 9.41 15.79 -12.50
N GLY A 149 8.12 15.78 -12.17
CA GLY A 149 7.10 16.51 -12.93
C GLY A 149 7.39 18.01 -13.02
N LEU A 150 7.77 18.65 -11.90
CA LEU A 150 8.16 20.06 -11.87
C LEU A 150 9.36 20.34 -12.78
N PHE A 151 10.39 19.48 -12.79
CA PHE A 151 11.51 19.60 -13.73
C PHE A 151 11.11 19.42 -15.20
N LEU A 152 10.04 18.68 -15.47
CA LEU A 152 9.48 18.50 -16.81
C LEU A 152 8.51 19.63 -17.23
N GLY A 153 8.30 20.63 -16.36
CA GLY A 153 7.45 21.78 -16.61
C GLY A 153 6.00 21.63 -16.11
N TRP A 154 5.73 20.70 -15.19
CA TRP A 154 4.43 20.55 -14.55
C TRP A 154 4.05 21.78 -13.74
N GLN A 155 2.82 22.26 -13.90
CA GLN A 155 2.29 23.43 -13.21
C GLN A 155 1.04 23.05 -12.41
N PRO A 156 1.20 22.46 -11.22
CA PRO A 156 0.06 22.06 -10.41
C PRO A 156 -0.71 23.25 -9.86
N ASN A 157 -2.03 23.11 -9.74
CA ASN A 157 -2.83 24.04 -8.97
C ASN A 157 -2.46 23.94 -7.48
N GLY A 158 -2.20 25.08 -6.83
CA GLY A 158 -1.77 25.12 -5.42
C GLY A 158 -2.81 24.53 -4.46
N VAL A 159 -4.11 24.81 -4.67
CA VAL A 159 -5.21 24.19 -3.90
C VAL A 159 -5.29 22.70 -4.23
N GLY A 160 -5.09 22.35 -5.49
CA GLY A 160 -5.09 20.96 -5.98
C GLY A 160 -4.07 20.08 -5.28
N LEU A 161 -2.88 20.59 -4.93
CA LEU A 161 -1.89 19.84 -4.17
C LEU A 161 -2.42 19.42 -2.78
N LEU A 162 -3.17 20.29 -2.12
CA LEU A 162 -3.79 19.96 -0.82
C LEU A 162 -4.93 18.94 -0.99
N LEU A 163 -5.72 19.08 -2.06
CA LEU A 163 -6.80 18.14 -2.38
C LEU A 163 -6.27 16.77 -2.80
N ALA A 164 -5.12 16.69 -3.43
CA ALA A 164 -4.51 15.43 -3.84
C ALA A 164 -4.18 14.51 -2.66
N ILE A 165 -3.83 15.06 -1.49
CA ILE A 165 -3.48 14.27 -0.30
C ILE A 165 -4.64 13.35 0.14
N PRO A 166 -5.85 13.87 0.47
CA PRO A 166 -6.97 13.02 0.85
C PRO A 166 -7.42 12.10 -0.28
N LEU A 167 -7.30 12.51 -1.55
CA LEU A 167 -7.63 11.66 -2.70
C LEU A 167 -6.68 10.48 -2.82
N LEU A 168 -5.37 10.67 -2.63
CA LEU A 168 -4.39 9.59 -2.61
C LEU A 168 -4.64 8.62 -1.44
N ILE A 169 -4.98 9.14 -0.26
CA ILE A 169 -5.33 8.32 0.91
C ILE A 169 -6.59 7.49 0.63
N LEU A 170 -7.62 8.10 0.04
CA LEU A 170 -8.86 7.40 -0.32
C LEU A 170 -8.61 6.33 -1.40
N GLY A 171 -7.85 6.66 -2.44
CA GLY A 171 -7.41 5.71 -3.46
C GLY A 171 -6.61 4.55 -2.85
N ALA A 172 -5.66 4.86 -1.96
CA ALA A 172 -4.91 3.84 -1.24
C ALA A 172 -5.82 2.92 -0.42
N ALA A 173 -6.83 3.46 0.26
CA ALA A 173 -7.80 2.67 1.01
C ALA A 173 -8.59 1.73 0.10
N ALA A 174 -9.12 2.23 -1.03
CA ALA A 174 -9.88 1.44 -2.00
C ALA A 174 -9.02 0.31 -2.60
N PHE A 175 -7.82 0.63 -3.06
CA PHE A 175 -6.91 -0.35 -3.67
C PHE A 175 -6.32 -1.34 -2.68
N THR A 176 -6.00 -0.91 -1.44
CA THR A 176 -5.58 -1.84 -0.38
C THR A 176 -6.70 -2.83 -0.05
N ALA A 177 -7.93 -2.34 0.08
CA ALA A 177 -9.08 -3.21 0.33
C ALA A 177 -9.28 -4.25 -0.78
N LEU A 178 -9.18 -3.85 -2.06
CA LEU A 178 -9.22 -4.76 -3.21
C LEU A 178 -8.06 -5.77 -3.19
N GLY A 179 -6.84 -5.32 -2.91
CA GLY A 179 -5.66 -6.19 -2.81
C GLY A 179 -5.82 -7.23 -1.70
N LEU A 180 -6.29 -6.82 -0.53
CA LEU A 180 -6.57 -7.71 0.59
C LEU A 180 -7.74 -8.67 0.29
N LEU A 181 -8.77 -8.22 -0.43
CA LEU A 181 -9.87 -9.07 -0.86
C LEU A 181 -9.37 -10.20 -1.77
N VAL A 182 -8.58 -9.87 -2.79
CA VAL A 182 -7.97 -10.87 -3.68
C VAL A 182 -7.07 -11.83 -2.90
N ALA A 183 -6.13 -11.27 -2.12
CA ALA A 183 -5.19 -12.09 -1.34
C ALA A 183 -5.89 -12.93 -0.27
N GLY A 184 -7.02 -12.48 0.27
CA GLY A 184 -7.79 -13.19 1.29
C GLY A 184 -8.71 -14.29 0.77
N THR A 185 -9.13 -14.22 -0.50
CA THR A 185 -10.13 -15.15 -1.08
C THR A 185 -9.51 -16.18 -2.01
N VAL A 186 -8.50 -15.79 -2.77
CA VAL A 186 -7.84 -16.64 -3.77
C VAL A 186 -6.73 -17.49 -3.13
N ARG A 187 -6.37 -18.60 -3.76
CA ARG A 187 -5.22 -19.41 -3.33
C ARG A 187 -3.93 -18.60 -3.43
N PRO A 188 -2.99 -18.72 -2.46
CA PRO A 188 -1.76 -17.93 -2.45
C PRO A 188 -0.97 -17.98 -3.76
N GLU A 189 -0.92 -19.15 -4.41
CA GLU A 189 -0.21 -19.36 -5.67
C GLU A 189 -0.83 -18.59 -6.84
N ALA A 190 -2.16 -18.46 -6.84
CA ALA A 190 -2.89 -17.72 -7.88
C ALA A 190 -2.97 -16.22 -7.61
N THR A 191 -2.69 -15.78 -6.38
CA THR A 191 -2.79 -14.37 -5.99
C THR A 191 -1.87 -13.48 -6.84
N LEU A 192 -0.62 -13.91 -7.06
CA LEU A 192 0.34 -13.17 -7.88
C LEU A 192 -0.17 -12.96 -9.31
N ALA A 193 -0.61 -14.04 -9.96
CA ALA A 193 -1.07 -13.99 -11.34
C ALA A 193 -2.34 -13.15 -11.48
N LEU A 194 -3.31 -13.36 -10.59
CA LEU A 194 -4.59 -12.63 -10.62
C LEU A 194 -4.40 -11.15 -10.31
N THR A 195 -3.57 -10.81 -9.33
CA THR A 195 -3.31 -9.41 -8.98
C THR A 195 -2.63 -8.68 -10.13
N ASN A 196 -1.65 -9.30 -10.79
CA ASN A 196 -0.99 -8.70 -11.95
C ASN A 196 -1.96 -8.57 -13.15
N LEU A 197 -2.79 -9.58 -13.41
CA LEU A 197 -3.80 -9.51 -14.47
C LEU A 197 -4.79 -8.36 -14.22
N LEU A 198 -5.33 -8.26 -13.01
CA LEU A 198 -6.25 -7.18 -12.64
C LEU A 198 -5.56 -5.81 -12.70
N TRP A 199 -4.29 -5.72 -12.32
CA TRP A 199 -3.52 -4.48 -12.44
C TRP A 199 -3.40 -4.03 -13.90
N ILE A 200 -3.07 -4.96 -14.81
CA ILE A 200 -2.99 -4.65 -16.25
C ILE A 200 -4.36 -4.21 -16.77
N LEU A 201 -5.43 -4.93 -16.43
CA LEU A 201 -6.78 -4.58 -16.87
C LEU A 201 -7.21 -3.21 -16.34
N LEU A 202 -7.03 -2.94 -15.05
CA LEU A 202 -7.36 -1.65 -14.45
C LEU A 202 -6.48 -0.52 -14.98
N GLY A 203 -5.22 -0.78 -15.27
CA GLY A 203 -4.30 0.20 -15.84
C GLY A 203 -4.62 0.55 -17.30
N ALA A 204 -4.90 -0.47 -18.12
CA ALA A 204 -5.16 -0.30 -19.54
C ALA A 204 -6.61 0.19 -19.83
N LEU A 205 -7.59 -0.39 -19.15
CA LEU A 205 -9.01 -0.13 -19.41
C LEU A 205 -9.61 0.90 -18.46
N GLY A 206 -8.96 1.15 -17.33
CA GLY A 206 -9.52 1.97 -16.27
C GLY A 206 -9.25 3.48 -16.40
N GLY A 207 -8.65 3.96 -17.47
CA GLY A 207 -8.49 5.41 -17.68
C GLY A 207 -7.48 6.08 -16.70
N VAL A 208 -6.62 5.30 -16.05
CA VAL A 208 -5.61 5.82 -15.10
C VAL A 208 -4.63 6.74 -15.81
N VAL A 209 -4.02 6.24 -16.87
CA VAL A 209 -2.96 6.93 -17.61
C VAL A 209 -3.55 7.84 -18.69
N VAL A 210 -4.49 7.29 -19.48
CA VAL A 210 -5.23 8.00 -20.52
C VAL A 210 -6.61 8.33 -19.97
N PRO A 211 -7.06 9.60 -20.00
CA PRO A 211 -8.38 9.96 -19.50
C PRO A 211 -9.51 9.14 -20.16
N PRO A 212 -10.57 8.76 -19.40
CA PRO A 212 -11.67 7.94 -19.92
C PRO A 212 -12.31 8.47 -21.22
N GLY A 213 -12.43 9.78 -21.37
CA GLY A 213 -12.96 10.42 -22.58
C GLY A 213 -12.16 10.17 -23.86
N ARG A 214 -10.98 9.56 -23.79
CA ARG A 214 -10.15 9.15 -24.93
C ARG A 214 -10.17 7.65 -25.19
N LEU A 215 -10.79 6.89 -24.30
CA LEU A 215 -10.92 5.44 -24.49
C LEU A 215 -12.10 5.15 -25.45
N PRO A 216 -11.94 4.20 -26.38
CA PRO A 216 -12.93 3.95 -27.40
C PRO A 216 -14.17 3.22 -26.84
N GLY A 217 -15.35 3.60 -27.34
CA GLY A 217 -16.61 2.90 -27.13
C GLY A 217 -16.95 2.64 -25.66
N LEU A 218 -17.44 1.45 -25.36
CA LEU A 218 -17.87 1.05 -24.02
C LEU A 218 -16.77 1.15 -22.94
N ILE A 219 -15.50 1.06 -23.33
CA ILE A 219 -14.39 1.18 -22.37
C ILE A 219 -14.38 2.60 -21.78
N GLY A 220 -14.54 3.63 -22.60
CA GLY A 220 -14.62 5.02 -22.15
C GLY A 220 -15.82 5.29 -21.23
N GLU A 221 -16.94 4.60 -21.45
CA GLU A 221 -18.14 4.74 -20.62
C GLU A 221 -18.00 4.02 -19.27
N VAL A 222 -17.32 2.88 -19.23
CA VAL A 222 -17.15 2.07 -18.00
C VAL A 222 -15.97 2.54 -17.15
N ALA A 223 -14.90 3.04 -17.78
CA ALA A 223 -13.68 3.43 -17.11
C ALA A 223 -13.86 4.39 -15.91
N PRO A 224 -14.75 5.43 -15.96
CA PRO A 224 -14.98 6.31 -14.81
C PRO A 224 -15.52 5.59 -13.57
N PHE A 225 -16.23 4.48 -13.74
CA PHE A 225 -16.79 3.69 -12.63
C PHE A 225 -15.79 2.70 -12.03
N LEU A 226 -14.64 2.48 -12.67
CA LEU A 226 -13.57 1.68 -12.13
C LEU A 226 -12.76 2.49 -11.09
N PRO A 227 -12.21 1.86 -10.06
CA PRO A 227 -11.46 2.59 -9.02
C PRO A 227 -10.23 3.30 -9.58
N SER A 228 -9.66 2.78 -10.67
CA SER A 228 -8.51 3.35 -11.36
C SER A 228 -8.88 4.62 -12.13
N GLY A 229 -9.99 4.60 -12.88
CA GLY A 229 -10.52 5.78 -13.58
C GLY A 229 -10.95 6.86 -12.62
N ALA A 230 -11.73 6.50 -11.62
CA ALA A 230 -12.19 7.44 -10.61
C ALA A 230 -11.02 8.14 -9.89
N LEU A 231 -9.96 7.41 -9.51
CA LEU A 231 -8.78 8.04 -8.90
C LEU A 231 -8.05 8.95 -9.88
N GLY A 232 -7.90 8.51 -11.14
CA GLY A 232 -7.26 9.32 -12.18
C GLY A 232 -8.02 10.63 -12.43
N ASP A 233 -9.35 10.57 -12.54
CA ASP A 233 -10.20 11.74 -12.78
C ASP A 233 -10.23 12.68 -11.57
N ALA A 234 -10.35 12.14 -10.35
CA ALA A 234 -10.28 12.93 -9.12
C ALA A 234 -8.97 13.70 -8.99
N LEU A 235 -7.83 13.04 -9.28
CA LEU A 235 -6.51 13.69 -9.22
C LEU A 235 -6.33 14.70 -10.36
N ARG A 236 -6.84 14.43 -11.56
CA ARG A 236 -6.83 15.40 -12.67
C ARG A 236 -7.66 16.63 -12.32
N ALA A 237 -8.89 16.46 -11.85
CA ALA A 237 -9.73 17.58 -11.42
C ALA A 237 -9.05 18.44 -10.34
N ALA A 238 -8.44 17.81 -9.36
CA ALA A 238 -7.73 18.49 -8.29
C ALA A 238 -6.49 19.23 -8.82
N LEU A 239 -5.56 18.51 -9.45
CA LEU A 239 -4.24 19.03 -9.76
C LEU A 239 -4.20 20.00 -10.95
N LEU A 240 -5.15 19.87 -11.93
CA LEU A 240 -5.25 20.81 -13.03
C LEU A 240 -6.13 22.01 -12.67
N HIS A 241 -7.29 21.76 -12.05
CA HIS A 241 -8.34 22.77 -11.91
C HIS A 241 -8.53 23.25 -10.45
N GLY A 242 -7.93 22.58 -9.47
CA GLY A 242 -8.14 22.89 -8.04
C GLY A 242 -9.56 22.57 -7.56
N THR A 243 -10.28 21.67 -8.25
CA THR A 243 -11.66 21.31 -7.97
C THR A 243 -11.77 19.85 -7.52
N VAL A 244 -12.87 19.52 -6.85
CA VAL A 244 -13.18 18.14 -6.43
C VAL A 244 -14.19 17.55 -7.41
N ASP A 245 -13.83 16.46 -8.06
CA ASP A 245 -14.79 15.64 -8.78
C ASP A 245 -15.57 14.76 -7.79
N VAL A 246 -16.77 15.22 -7.45
CA VAL A 246 -17.61 14.56 -6.44
C VAL A 246 -18.03 13.17 -6.90
N ALA A 247 -18.29 12.95 -8.20
CA ALA A 247 -18.67 11.65 -8.72
C ALA A 247 -17.53 10.64 -8.56
N ALA A 248 -16.32 11.03 -8.94
CA ALA A 248 -15.13 10.21 -8.77
C ALA A 248 -14.85 9.88 -7.30
N VAL A 249 -15.00 10.86 -6.39
CA VAL A 249 -14.85 10.64 -4.93
C VAL A 249 -15.88 9.64 -4.42
N VAL A 250 -17.18 9.78 -4.81
CA VAL A 250 -18.22 8.85 -4.40
C VAL A 250 -17.91 7.42 -4.87
N ILE A 251 -17.46 7.26 -6.11
CA ILE A 251 -17.08 5.95 -6.67
C ILE A 251 -15.92 5.35 -5.86
N LEU A 252 -14.90 6.14 -5.51
CA LEU A 252 -13.80 5.67 -4.68
C LEU A 252 -14.24 5.25 -3.28
N VAL A 253 -15.14 6.01 -2.65
CA VAL A 253 -15.73 5.68 -1.34
C VAL A 253 -16.52 4.38 -1.43
N LEU A 254 -17.31 4.20 -2.49
CA LEU A 254 -18.05 2.95 -2.71
C LEU A 254 -17.11 1.75 -2.87
N TRP A 255 -16.05 1.88 -3.68
CA TRP A 255 -15.05 0.81 -3.83
C TRP A 255 -14.32 0.51 -2.52
N ALA A 256 -13.89 1.53 -1.76
CA ALA A 256 -13.26 1.35 -0.46
C ALA A 256 -14.18 0.64 0.53
N GLY A 257 -15.45 1.06 0.58
CA GLY A 257 -16.46 0.49 1.46
C GLY A 257 -16.81 -0.96 1.10
N VAL A 258 -17.18 -1.20 -0.16
CA VAL A 258 -17.59 -2.53 -0.63
C VAL A 258 -16.43 -3.52 -0.54
N ALA A 259 -15.27 -3.17 -1.11
CA ALA A 259 -14.11 -4.05 -1.07
C ALA A 259 -13.62 -4.26 0.37
N GLY A 260 -13.65 -3.23 1.23
CA GLY A 260 -13.29 -3.33 2.63
C GLY A 260 -14.20 -4.28 3.42
N VAL A 261 -15.52 -4.14 3.26
CA VAL A 261 -16.49 -5.05 3.91
C VAL A 261 -16.32 -6.49 3.42
N LEU A 262 -16.16 -6.68 2.10
CA LEU A 262 -15.95 -8.01 1.54
C LEU A 262 -14.61 -8.61 2.00
N ALA A 263 -13.55 -7.81 2.05
CA ALA A 263 -12.25 -8.25 2.56
C ALA A 263 -12.38 -8.72 4.02
N VAL A 264 -13.04 -7.94 4.89
CA VAL A 264 -13.21 -8.34 6.30
C VAL A 264 -14.05 -9.62 6.44
N LYS A 265 -15.11 -9.79 5.64
CA LYS A 265 -16.01 -10.95 5.72
C LYS A 265 -15.39 -12.23 5.17
N TRP A 266 -14.64 -12.15 4.08
CA TRP A 266 -14.18 -13.32 3.32
C TRP A 266 -12.69 -13.60 3.46
N PHE A 267 -11.97 -12.79 4.21
CA PHE A 267 -10.54 -12.98 4.42
C PHE A 267 -10.24 -14.26 5.19
N LYS A 268 -9.57 -15.19 4.51
CA LYS A 268 -9.09 -16.45 5.10
C LYS A 268 -7.71 -16.23 5.71
N TRP A 269 -7.61 -16.38 7.00
CA TRP A 269 -6.36 -16.21 7.77
C TRP A 269 -5.48 -17.46 7.79
N ASN A 270 -5.93 -18.53 7.12
CA ASN A 270 -5.25 -19.83 7.07
C ASN A 270 -4.54 -20.01 5.74
#